data_a6525caaaf4456a1cd2f47a471c68ce0
#
_entry.id   a6525caaaf4456a1cd2f47a471c68ce0
#
_cell.length_a   1.000
_cell.length_b   1.000
_cell.length_c   1.000
_cell.angle_alpha   90.00
_cell.angle_beta   90.00
_cell.angle_gamma   90.00
#
_symmetry.space_group_name_H-M   'P 1'
#
loop_
_entity.id
_entity.type
_entity.pdbx_description
1 polymer ?
#
loop_
_entity_poly.entity_id
_entity_poly.type
_entity_poly.pdbx_seq_one_letter_code
_entity_poly.pdbx_strand_id
1 'polypeptide(L)'
;MTIEWKDGVLRCGGVLAVDDAEQLLQLLLDAGADAAPGADLAACEHVHSACLQVLMAARVRVAAWPAHPALAAWLRAALPEQT
;
A
#
# COMPACT_ATOMS: atom_id res chain seq x y z
N MET A 1 -5.83 -8.44 -8.96
CA MET A 1 -5.49 -7.41 -7.97
C MET A 1 -6.75 -6.68 -7.54
N THR A 2 -6.88 -6.36 -6.27
CA THR A 2 -7.99 -5.59 -5.73
C THR A 2 -7.45 -4.39 -4.97
N ILE A 3 -7.91 -3.19 -5.34
CA ILE A 3 -7.58 -1.97 -4.61
C ILE A 3 -8.88 -1.24 -4.32
N GLU A 4 -9.16 -0.96 -3.04
CA GLU A 4 -10.38 -0.27 -2.65
C GLU A 4 -10.16 0.59 -1.41
N TRP A 5 -10.93 1.67 -1.31
CA TRP A 5 -10.97 2.49 -0.10
C TRP A 5 -12.07 1.99 0.82
N LYS A 6 -11.73 1.90 2.12
CA LYS A 6 -12.71 1.57 3.14
C LYS A 6 -12.32 2.27 4.44
N ASP A 7 -13.17 3.19 4.90
CA ASP A 7 -12.99 3.90 6.17
C ASP A 7 -11.62 4.59 6.30
N GLY A 8 -11.15 5.20 5.19
CA GLY A 8 -9.86 5.90 5.19
C GLY A 8 -8.66 5.00 5.05
N VAL A 9 -8.88 3.70 4.83
CA VAL A 9 -7.81 2.72 4.64
C VAL A 9 -7.87 2.19 3.22
N LEU A 10 -6.72 2.20 2.53
CA LEU A 10 -6.58 1.62 1.20
C LEU A 10 -6.29 0.13 1.36
N ARG A 11 -7.21 -0.71 0.91
CA ARG A 11 -7.06 -2.17 0.96
C ARG A 11 -6.54 -2.67 -0.36
N CYS A 12 -5.40 -3.35 -0.33
CA CYS A 12 -4.76 -3.91 -1.52
C CYS A 12 -4.67 -5.43 -1.38
N GLY A 13 -5.08 -6.15 -2.41
CA GLY A 13 -5.01 -7.60 -2.42
C GLY A 13 -4.41 -8.14 -3.71
N GLY A 14 -3.84 -9.34 -3.65
CA GLY A 14 -3.24 -10.00 -4.80
C GLY A 14 -1.86 -9.43 -5.15
N VAL A 15 -1.58 -9.35 -6.44
CA VAL A 15 -0.30 -8.86 -6.95
C VAL A 15 -0.43 -7.41 -7.40
N LEU A 16 0.37 -6.53 -6.81
CA LEU A 16 0.51 -5.15 -7.27
C LEU A 16 1.64 -5.12 -8.30
N ALA A 17 1.27 -5.08 -9.57
CA ALA A 17 2.20 -5.08 -10.69
C ALA A 17 2.59 -3.65 -11.08
N VAL A 18 3.58 -3.53 -11.97
CA VAL A 18 4.03 -2.21 -12.41
C VAL A 18 2.89 -1.39 -13.03
N ASP A 19 1.97 -2.03 -13.72
CA ASP A 19 0.83 -1.35 -14.35
C ASP A 19 -0.16 -0.79 -13.34
N ASP A 20 -0.12 -1.28 -12.11
CA ASP A 20 -1.02 -0.83 -11.05
C ASP A 20 -0.53 0.42 -10.33
N ALA A 21 0.73 0.81 -10.55
CA ALA A 21 1.31 1.94 -9.86
C ALA A 21 0.58 3.25 -10.16
N GLU A 22 0.16 3.44 -11.41
CA GLU A 22 -0.55 4.66 -11.80
C GLU A 22 -1.93 4.74 -11.14
N GLN A 23 -2.68 3.63 -11.12
CA GLN A 23 -3.98 3.58 -10.46
C GLN A 23 -3.83 3.83 -8.97
N LEU A 24 -2.83 3.22 -8.35
CA LEU A 24 -2.54 3.40 -6.93
C LEU A 24 -2.22 4.87 -6.63
N LEU A 25 -1.40 5.50 -7.47
CA LEU A 25 -1.06 6.90 -7.32
C LEU A 25 -2.30 7.79 -7.40
N GLN A 26 -3.19 7.55 -8.36
CA GLN A 26 -4.41 8.33 -8.50
C GLN A 26 -5.30 8.21 -7.28
N LEU A 27 -5.47 7.00 -6.76
CA LEU A 27 -6.28 6.79 -5.56
C LEU A 27 -5.71 7.54 -4.35
N LEU A 28 -4.39 7.54 -4.21
CA LEU A 28 -3.75 8.23 -3.10
C LEU A 28 -3.79 9.74 -3.24
N LEU A 29 -3.69 10.26 -4.47
CA LEU A 29 -3.85 11.68 -4.72
C LEU A 29 -5.27 12.15 -4.42
N ASP A 30 -6.27 11.35 -4.77
CA ASP A 30 -7.68 11.68 -4.52
C ASP A 30 -8.01 11.67 -3.04
N ALA A 31 -7.25 10.95 -2.23
CA ALA A 31 -7.46 10.89 -0.78
C ALA A 31 -7.06 12.19 -0.07
N GLY A 32 -6.29 13.05 -0.73
CA GLY A 32 -5.80 14.28 -0.13
C GLY A 32 -4.43 14.12 0.53
N ALA A 33 -3.68 15.21 0.59
CA ALA A 33 -2.28 15.18 1.02
C ALA A 33 -2.08 15.39 2.52
N ASP A 34 -3.12 15.81 3.25
CA ASP A 34 -2.96 16.32 4.61
C ASP A 34 -2.87 15.24 5.68
N ALA A 35 -3.33 14.03 5.38
CA ALA A 35 -3.28 12.92 6.33
C ALA A 35 -2.61 11.73 5.67
N ALA A 36 -1.67 11.11 6.36
CA ALA A 36 -1.06 9.88 5.87
C ALA A 36 -2.13 8.78 5.85
N PRO A 37 -2.51 8.28 4.67
CA PRO A 37 -3.56 7.26 4.60
C PRO A 37 -3.08 5.94 5.17
N GLY A 38 -4.00 5.16 5.72
CA GLY A 38 -3.71 3.80 6.13
C GLY A 38 -3.70 2.87 4.93
N ALA A 39 -2.92 1.82 4.99
CA ALA A 39 -2.88 0.79 3.95
C ALA A 39 -3.00 -0.59 4.58
N ASP A 40 -3.98 -1.38 4.13
CA ASP A 40 -4.15 -2.77 4.55
C ASP A 40 -3.58 -3.66 3.44
N LEU A 41 -2.48 -4.31 3.73
CA LEU A 41 -1.76 -5.14 2.78
C LEU A 41 -1.86 -6.64 3.12
N ALA A 42 -2.74 -7.00 4.04
CA ALA A 42 -2.85 -8.39 4.51
C ALA A 42 -3.11 -9.38 3.39
N ALA A 43 -3.88 -9.00 2.38
CA ALA A 43 -4.21 -9.87 1.25
C ALA A 43 -3.22 -9.74 0.08
N CYS A 44 -2.18 -8.92 0.19
CA CYS A 44 -1.17 -8.79 -0.87
C CYS A 44 -0.29 -10.03 -0.95
N GLU A 45 -0.04 -10.46 -2.18
CA GLU A 45 0.85 -11.59 -2.47
C GLU A 45 2.21 -11.11 -2.99
N HIS A 46 2.25 -9.96 -3.64
CA HIS A 46 3.47 -9.37 -4.17
C HIS A 46 3.25 -7.89 -4.43
N VAL A 47 4.30 -7.09 -4.26
CA VAL A 47 4.29 -5.65 -4.55
C VAL A 47 5.49 -5.32 -5.42
N HIS A 48 5.22 -4.81 -6.63
CA HIS A 48 6.29 -4.33 -7.51
C HIS A 48 6.93 -3.08 -6.89
N SER A 49 8.24 -2.89 -7.12
CA SER A 49 8.97 -1.75 -6.55
C SER A 49 8.37 -0.40 -6.94
N ALA A 50 7.77 -0.30 -8.13
CA ALA A 50 7.11 0.94 -8.56
C ALA A 50 5.91 1.26 -7.65
N CYS A 51 5.14 0.25 -7.26
CA CYS A 51 4.02 0.43 -6.33
C CYS A 51 4.53 0.78 -4.93
N LEU A 52 5.62 0.17 -4.50
CA LEU A 52 6.23 0.51 -3.22
C LEU A 52 6.66 1.98 -3.18
N GLN A 53 7.25 2.48 -4.26
CA GLN A 53 7.65 3.89 -4.34
C GLN A 53 6.45 4.83 -4.22
N VAL A 54 5.32 4.46 -4.84
CA VAL A 54 4.09 5.23 -4.70
C VAL A 54 3.61 5.26 -3.25
N LEU A 55 3.62 4.11 -2.58
CA LEU A 55 3.21 4.02 -1.18
C LEU A 55 4.13 4.85 -0.28
N MET A 56 5.43 4.83 -0.54
CA MET A 56 6.41 5.62 0.21
C MET A 56 6.19 7.13 -0.01
N ALA A 57 5.97 7.53 -1.26
CA ALA A 57 5.76 8.95 -1.60
C ALA A 57 4.49 9.50 -0.96
N ALA A 58 3.45 8.69 -0.84
CA ALA A 58 2.19 9.08 -0.21
C ALA A 58 2.25 8.99 1.31
N ARG A 59 3.36 8.47 1.88
CA ARG A 59 3.55 8.31 3.31
C ARG A 59 2.46 7.46 3.96
N VAL A 60 2.04 6.41 3.27
CA VAL A 60 1.03 5.51 3.83
C VAL A 60 1.55 4.85 5.10
N ARG A 61 0.64 4.57 6.03
CA ARG A 61 0.95 3.84 7.25
C ARG A 61 0.27 2.48 7.16
N VAL A 62 1.05 1.43 7.34
CA VAL A 62 0.53 0.08 7.13
C VAL A 62 -0.31 -0.34 8.33
N ALA A 63 -1.59 -0.60 8.08
CA ALA A 63 -2.53 -1.07 9.10
C ALA A 63 -2.44 -2.58 9.28
N ALA A 64 -2.10 -3.32 8.22
CA ALA A 64 -1.95 -4.77 8.27
C ALA A 64 -0.88 -5.20 7.26
N TRP A 65 -0.03 -6.13 7.67
CA TRP A 65 1.08 -6.63 6.86
C TRP A 65 0.69 -7.91 6.12
N PRO A 66 1.32 -8.18 4.96
CA PRO A 66 1.07 -9.44 4.26
C PRO A 66 1.43 -10.66 5.09
N ALA A 67 0.74 -11.76 4.83
CA ALA A 67 1.03 -13.02 5.52
C ALA A 67 2.37 -13.63 5.10
N HIS A 68 2.88 -13.29 3.91
CA HIS A 68 4.15 -13.82 3.41
C HIS A 68 5.33 -13.15 4.14
N PRO A 69 6.15 -13.90 4.90
CA PRO A 69 7.18 -13.29 5.76
C PRO A 69 8.22 -12.46 5.01
N ALA A 70 8.69 -12.92 3.86
CA ALA A 70 9.70 -12.22 3.09
C ALA A 70 9.15 -10.90 2.55
N LEU A 71 7.92 -10.91 2.06
CA LEU A 71 7.27 -9.69 1.57
C LEU A 71 7.03 -8.72 2.71
N ALA A 72 6.53 -9.20 3.83
CA ALA A 72 6.30 -8.35 5.00
C ALA A 72 7.59 -7.72 5.52
N ALA A 73 8.68 -8.48 5.57
CA ALA A 73 9.98 -7.96 6.02
C ALA A 73 10.49 -6.86 5.10
N TRP A 74 10.36 -7.04 3.79
CA TRP A 74 10.77 -6.06 2.80
C TRP A 74 9.97 -4.76 2.93
N LEU A 75 8.65 -4.89 3.08
CA LEU A 75 7.77 -3.73 3.23
C LEU A 75 8.01 -3.01 4.55
N ARG A 76 8.27 -3.73 5.64
CA ARG A 76 8.56 -3.13 6.94
C ARG A 76 9.83 -2.29 6.94
N ALA A 77 10.79 -2.66 6.09
CA ALA A 77 12.02 -1.89 5.95
C ALA A 77 11.79 -0.54 5.28
N ALA A 78 10.70 -0.40 4.52
CA ALA A 78 10.41 0.78 3.70
C ALA A 78 9.25 1.63 4.22
N LEU A 79 8.27 1.03 4.89
CA LEU A 79 7.03 1.71 5.28
C LEU A 79 6.83 1.70 6.80
N PRO A 80 6.28 2.80 7.36
CA PRO A 80 5.99 2.85 8.79
C PRO A 80 4.72 2.08 9.13
N GLU A 81 4.67 1.56 10.37
CA GLU A 81 3.44 0.98 10.90
C GLU A 81 2.48 2.07 11.34
N GLN A 82 1.22 1.77 11.21
CA GLN A 82 0.16 2.58 11.80
C GLN A 82 0.06 2.25 13.30
N THR A 83 0.18 3.26 14.12
CA THR A 83 0.06 3.11 15.58
C THR A 83 -1.18 3.84 16.09
#